data_6b2f31c9fac698d957af86cc38bd8bb7
#
_entry.id   6b2f31c9fac698d957af86cc38bd8bb7
#
_cell.length_a   1.000
_cell.length_b   1.000
_cell.length_c   1.000
_cell.angle_alpha   90.00
_cell.angle_beta   90.00
_cell.angle_gamma   90.00
#
_symmetry.space_group_name_H-M   'P 1'
#
loop_
_entity.id
_entity.type
_entity.pdbx_description
1 polymer ?
#
loop_
_entity_poly.entity_id
_entity_poly.type
_entity_poly.pdbx_seq_one_letter_code
_entity_poly.pdbx_strand_id
1 'polypeptide(L)'
;MQLQYLLPAAFLAASTMAAKFNGFSNIACQQYDGTYIPLTATQLQDIVVKNWATTQEIPEASRSFTAPDDRKLCPSNSDDTYKWVSIPQWGQGSKWPAGNGGALAVVYYKETDTYNVCRYLAAAQADGYKGACK
;
A
#
# COMPACT_ATOMS: atom_id res chain seq x y z
N MET A 1 -23.30 34.90 -14.79
CA MET A 1 -22.64 34.53 -15.04
C MET A 1 -22.21 33.79 -14.99
N GLN A 2 -22.41 33.66 -14.66
CA GLN A 2 -21.81 32.98 -14.67
C GLN A 2 -21.46 32.04 -14.92
N LEU A 3 -21.65 31.97 -14.66
CA LEU A 3 -21.08 31.07 -14.95
C LEU A 3 -20.64 30.47 -15.21
N GLN A 4 -20.60 30.43 -15.13
CA GLN A 4 -19.83 29.96 -15.42
C GLN A 4 -19.29 29.41 -15.28
N TYR A 5 -19.38 29.55 -14.83
CA TYR A 5 -18.50 29.10 -14.79
C TYR A 5 -18.42 28.18 -14.48
N LEU A 6 -18.95 28.12 -13.97
CA LEU A 6 -18.60 27.31 -13.72
C LEU A 6 -18.57 26.51 -14.16
N LEU A 7 -18.63 26.20 -14.23
CA LEU A 7 -18.24 25.33 -14.64
C LEU A 7 -17.57 24.85 -15.00
N PRO A 8 -17.56 24.87 -15.00
CA PRO A 8 -16.68 24.05 -15.50
C PRO A 8 -15.90 23.29 -14.66
N ALA A 9 -15.77 23.63 -13.69
CA ALA A 9 -15.03 22.90 -12.84
C ALA A 9 -15.58 21.64 -12.60
N ALA A 10 -16.77 21.56 -12.62
CA ALA A 10 -17.32 20.38 -12.31
C ALA A 10 -16.89 19.31 -13.15
N PHE A 11 -16.70 19.45 -14.22
CA PHE A 11 -16.33 18.45 -14.97
C PHE A 11 -15.09 18.01 -14.76
N LEU A 12 -14.41 18.80 -14.22
CA LEU A 12 -13.23 18.38 -13.91
C LEU A 12 -13.23 17.36 -12.95
N ALA A 13 -13.99 17.45 -11.95
CA ALA A 13 -14.03 16.49 -10.93
C ALA A 13 -14.30 15.16 -11.46
N ALA A 14 -15.17 15.08 -12.36
CA ALA A 14 -15.48 13.81 -12.88
C ALA A 14 -14.33 13.23 -13.60
N SER A 15 -13.56 14.03 -14.20
CA SER A 15 -12.46 13.51 -14.91
C SER A 15 -11.41 13.00 -14.02
N THR A 16 -11.46 13.31 -12.77
CA THR A 16 -10.54 12.71 -11.87
C THR A 16 -11.09 11.37 -11.54
N MET A 17 -10.93 10.46 -12.40
CA MET A 17 -11.32 9.11 -12.12
C MET A 17 -10.52 8.64 -10.98
N ALA A 18 -11.18 8.24 -9.93
CA ALA A 18 -10.50 7.67 -8.80
C ALA A 18 -9.80 6.40 -9.22
N ALA A 19 -8.62 6.17 -8.69
CA ALA A 19 -7.91 4.93 -8.90
C ALA A 19 -8.73 3.78 -8.35
N LYS A 20 -8.53 2.60 -8.88
CA LYS A 20 -9.15 1.39 -8.38
C LYS A 20 -8.20 0.73 -7.38
N PHE A 21 -8.79 -0.03 -6.45
CA PHE A 21 -8.01 -0.65 -5.38
C PHE A 21 -8.46 -2.09 -5.21
N ASN A 22 -7.50 -3.02 -5.27
CA ASN A 22 -7.77 -4.44 -5.07
C ASN A 22 -6.92 -4.97 -3.93
N GLY A 23 -7.50 -5.85 -3.13
CA GLY A 23 -6.76 -6.48 -2.03
C GLY A 23 -6.66 -5.65 -0.77
N PHE A 24 -7.20 -4.43 -0.77
CA PHE A 24 -7.22 -3.62 0.43
C PHE A 24 -8.38 -4.08 1.32
N SER A 25 -8.13 -4.22 2.61
CA SER A 25 -9.15 -4.65 3.55
C SER A 25 -8.92 -3.97 4.89
N ASN A 26 -9.96 -4.00 5.72
CA ASN A 26 -9.80 -3.58 7.11
C ASN A 26 -8.96 -4.66 7.79
N ILE A 27 -7.84 -4.28 8.36
CA ILE A 27 -6.91 -5.25 8.91
C ILE A 27 -6.10 -4.63 10.04
N ALA A 28 -5.69 -5.43 10.99
CA ALA A 28 -4.84 -4.98 12.09
C ALA A 28 -3.52 -5.73 12.01
N CYS A 29 -2.42 -5.00 12.00
CA CYS A 29 -1.08 -5.58 12.02
C CYS A 29 -0.36 -5.19 13.31
N GLN A 30 0.54 -6.05 13.76
CA GLN A 30 1.24 -5.83 15.01
C GLN A 30 2.33 -4.77 14.86
N GLN A 31 2.42 -3.90 15.86
CA GLN A 31 3.58 -3.05 16.08
C GLN A 31 4.68 -3.88 16.75
N TYR A 32 5.83 -3.25 16.97
CA TYR A 32 6.98 -3.92 17.59
C TYR A 32 6.63 -4.55 18.95
N ASP A 33 5.77 -3.91 19.73
CA ASP A 33 5.40 -4.38 21.05
C ASP A 33 4.30 -5.45 21.05
N GLY A 34 3.88 -5.89 19.87
CA GLY A 34 2.84 -6.92 19.74
C GLY A 34 1.43 -6.38 19.67
N THR A 35 1.23 -5.08 19.86
CA THR A 35 -0.12 -4.51 19.80
C THR A 35 -0.63 -4.51 18.37
N TYR A 36 -1.87 -4.98 18.17
CA TYR A 36 -2.50 -4.95 16.86
C TYR A 36 -3.14 -3.58 16.64
N ILE A 37 -2.76 -2.92 15.58
CA ILE A 37 -3.28 -1.60 15.23
C ILE A 37 -4.20 -1.74 14.03
N PRO A 38 -5.51 -1.55 14.21
CA PRO A 38 -6.45 -1.69 13.09
C PRO A 38 -6.43 -0.47 12.19
N LEU A 39 -6.46 -0.70 10.90
CA LEU A 39 -6.64 0.34 9.92
C LEU A 39 -7.71 -0.11 8.94
N THR A 40 -8.45 0.85 8.42
CA THR A 40 -9.48 0.54 7.43
C THR A 40 -8.88 0.47 6.04
N ALA A 41 -9.58 -0.20 5.14
CA ALA A 41 -9.16 -0.23 3.74
C ALA A 41 -8.97 1.18 3.19
N THR A 42 -9.87 2.10 3.52
CA THR A 42 -9.79 3.48 3.04
C THR A 42 -8.54 4.19 3.57
N GLN A 43 -8.21 3.98 4.84
CA GLN A 43 -7.00 4.58 5.41
C GLN A 43 -5.76 4.06 4.70
N LEU A 44 -5.72 2.77 4.41
CA LEU A 44 -4.57 2.18 3.72
C LEU A 44 -4.47 2.69 2.29
N GLN A 45 -5.59 2.81 1.60
CA GLN A 45 -5.62 3.35 0.25
C GLN A 45 -5.08 4.78 0.23
N ASP A 46 -5.49 5.60 1.18
CA ASP A 46 -5.04 6.98 1.27
C ASP A 46 -3.54 7.07 1.49
N ILE A 47 -3.00 6.23 2.37
CA ILE A 47 -1.57 6.20 2.64
C ILE A 47 -0.79 5.83 1.37
N VAL A 48 -1.27 4.82 0.65
CA VAL A 48 -0.61 4.36 -0.56
C VAL A 48 -0.58 5.46 -1.62
N VAL A 49 -1.72 6.06 -1.90
CA VAL A 49 -1.80 7.09 -2.94
C VAL A 49 -0.96 8.30 -2.57
N LYS A 50 -1.03 8.71 -1.30
CA LYS A 50 -0.33 9.90 -0.85
C LYS A 50 1.18 9.75 -0.94
N ASN A 51 1.69 8.56 -0.72
CA ASN A 51 3.13 8.34 -0.67
C ASN A 51 3.69 7.63 -1.89
N TRP A 52 2.87 7.32 -2.87
CA TRP A 52 3.32 6.49 -3.99
C TRP A 52 4.50 7.09 -4.73
N ALA A 53 4.42 8.38 -5.06
CA ALA A 53 5.43 9.01 -5.89
C ALA A 53 6.80 9.08 -5.21
N THR A 54 6.84 9.12 -3.90
CA THR A 54 8.08 9.26 -3.14
C THR A 54 8.62 7.94 -2.62
N THR A 55 7.89 6.84 -2.80
CA THR A 55 8.34 5.53 -2.35
C THR A 55 9.21 4.90 -3.43
N GLN A 56 10.30 4.28 -3.00
CA GLN A 56 11.23 3.65 -3.93
C GLN A 56 10.64 2.37 -4.52
N GLU A 57 10.89 2.17 -5.79
CA GLU A 57 10.42 0.97 -6.50
C GLU A 57 11.22 -0.25 -6.05
N ILE A 58 10.53 -1.40 -5.95
CA ILE A 58 11.18 -2.66 -5.63
C ILE A 58 11.83 -3.20 -6.90
N PRO A 59 13.15 -3.50 -6.87
CA PRO A 59 13.83 -4.06 -8.05
C PRO A 59 13.23 -5.38 -8.47
N GLU A 60 13.25 -5.66 -9.75
CA GLU A 60 12.68 -6.88 -10.30
C GLU A 60 13.21 -8.13 -9.59
N ALA A 61 14.49 -8.16 -9.32
CA ALA A 61 15.10 -9.32 -8.68
C ALA A 61 14.54 -9.62 -7.28
N SER A 62 13.89 -8.63 -6.66
CA SER A 62 13.39 -8.78 -5.30
C SER A 62 11.87 -8.99 -5.25
N ARG A 63 11.21 -9.09 -6.38
CA ARG A 63 9.73 -9.10 -6.40
C ARG A 63 9.13 -10.43 -5.98
N SER A 64 9.88 -11.51 -6.09
CA SER A 64 9.32 -12.84 -5.83
C SER A 64 8.75 -12.99 -4.42
N PHE A 65 9.33 -12.32 -3.44
CA PHE A 65 8.79 -12.46 -2.09
C PHE A 65 7.68 -11.47 -1.78
N THR A 66 7.33 -10.59 -2.69
CA THR A 66 6.20 -9.68 -2.51
C THR A 66 4.91 -10.27 -3.10
N ALA A 67 5.02 -11.36 -3.83
CA ALA A 67 3.89 -11.97 -4.53
C ALA A 67 3.67 -13.39 -4.02
N PRO A 68 2.85 -13.54 -2.98
CA PRO A 68 2.55 -14.88 -2.45
C PRO A 68 1.98 -15.78 -3.54
N ASP A 69 2.42 -17.01 -3.54
CA ASP A 69 2.09 -17.96 -4.59
C ASP A 69 0.61 -18.14 -4.84
N ASP A 70 -0.20 -18.06 -3.81
CA ASP A 70 -1.61 -18.34 -3.92
C ASP A 70 -2.43 -17.13 -4.37
N ARG A 71 -1.83 -15.96 -4.42
CA ARG A 71 -2.62 -14.78 -4.72
C ARG A 71 -2.78 -14.47 -6.18
N LYS A 72 -1.73 -14.54 -6.93
CA LYS A 72 -1.74 -14.23 -8.37
C LYS A 72 -2.04 -12.77 -8.70
N LEU A 73 -2.13 -11.94 -7.68
CA LEU A 73 -2.40 -10.52 -7.92
C LEU A 73 -1.15 -9.75 -8.30
N CYS A 74 0.01 -10.27 -7.92
CA CYS A 74 1.28 -9.56 -8.08
C CYS A 74 2.34 -10.51 -8.61
N PRO A 75 2.27 -10.88 -9.85
CA PRO A 75 3.27 -11.77 -10.43
C PRO A 75 4.64 -11.11 -10.44
N SER A 76 5.67 -11.85 -10.07
CA SER A 76 7.00 -11.29 -9.90
C SER A 76 7.64 -10.83 -11.20
N ASN A 77 7.12 -11.25 -12.33
CA ASN A 77 7.67 -10.91 -13.63
C ASN A 77 6.84 -9.85 -14.39
N SER A 78 5.99 -9.12 -13.67
CA SER A 78 5.20 -8.05 -14.28
C SER A 78 6.09 -6.83 -14.54
N ASP A 79 5.80 -6.10 -15.61
CA ASP A 79 6.50 -4.86 -15.93
C ASP A 79 5.94 -3.67 -15.16
N ASP A 80 4.92 -3.88 -14.36
CA ASP A 80 4.30 -2.80 -13.60
C ASP A 80 5.16 -2.42 -12.39
N THR A 81 4.83 -1.30 -11.78
CA THR A 81 5.63 -0.74 -10.70
C THR A 81 5.26 -1.37 -9.36
N TYR A 82 6.24 -1.92 -8.68
CA TYR A 82 6.07 -2.54 -7.36
C TYR A 82 6.75 -1.69 -6.30
N LYS A 83 6.08 -1.42 -5.19
CA LYS A 83 6.65 -0.63 -4.11
C LYS A 83 6.27 -1.20 -2.74
N TRP A 84 7.19 -1.08 -1.79
CA TRP A 84 6.89 -1.30 -0.38
C TRP A 84 6.49 0.05 0.20
N VAL A 85 5.21 0.21 0.50
CA VAL A 85 4.70 1.47 1.04
C VAL A 85 4.67 1.37 2.55
N SER A 86 5.39 2.26 3.21
CA SER A 86 5.46 2.26 4.67
C SER A 86 4.11 2.64 5.27
N ILE A 87 3.72 1.93 6.30
CA ILE A 87 2.51 2.21 7.09
C ILE A 87 2.97 2.63 8.47
N PRO A 88 3.09 3.93 8.73
CA PRO A 88 3.69 4.41 9.97
C PRO A 88 3.02 3.89 11.24
N GLN A 89 1.70 3.70 11.19
CA GLN A 89 0.96 3.23 12.35
C GLN A 89 1.39 1.83 12.79
N TRP A 90 1.88 1.03 11.85
CA TRP A 90 2.32 -0.33 12.15
C TRP A 90 3.81 -0.39 12.46
N GLY A 91 4.56 0.66 12.12
CA GLY A 91 6.00 0.68 12.34
C GLY A 91 6.43 1.33 13.64
N GLN A 92 5.50 1.83 14.44
CA GLN A 92 5.87 2.56 15.63
C GLN A 92 6.47 1.66 16.70
N GLY A 93 7.41 2.18 17.44
CA GLY A 93 8.07 1.44 18.51
C GLY A 93 9.11 0.46 18.05
N SER A 94 9.31 0.34 16.74
CA SER A 94 10.29 -0.59 16.21
C SER A 94 11.70 -0.10 16.52
N LYS A 95 12.56 -1.01 16.96
CA LYS A 95 13.98 -0.73 17.14
C LYS A 95 14.76 -0.96 15.85
N TRP A 96 14.09 -1.47 14.83
CA TRP A 96 14.74 -1.85 13.60
C TRP A 96 14.73 -0.69 12.61
N PRO A 97 15.69 -0.64 11.69
CA PRO A 97 15.66 0.39 10.67
C PRO A 97 14.40 0.35 9.84
N ALA A 98 14.13 1.44 9.15
CA ALA A 98 13.00 1.50 8.23
C ALA A 98 13.08 0.33 7.25
N GLY A 99 11.95 -0.26 6.92
CA GLY A 99 11.90 -1.41 6.04
C GLY A 99 11.79 -2.74 6.72
N ASN A 100 11.87 -2.77 8.04
CA ASN A 100 11.74 -4.01 8.79
C ASN A 100 10.31 -4.26 9.24
N GLY A 101 9.35 -3.93 8.41
CA GLY A 101 7.95 -4.20 8.66
C GLY A 101 7.13 -2.95 8.78
N GLY A 102 5.83 -3.13 8.95
CA GLY A 102 4.90 -2.02 8.97
C GLY A 102 4.73 -1.45 7.57
N ALA A 103 4.42 -2.30 6.60
CA ALA A 103 4.37 -1.87 5.20
C ALA A 103 3.39 -2.71 4.40
N LEU A 104 3.02 -2.20 3.24
CA LEU A 104 2.29 -2.97 2.22
C LEU A 104 3.18 -3.11 1.01
N ALA A 105 3.23 -4.30 0.45
CA ALA A 105 3.78 -4.48 -0.88
C ALA A 105 2.64 -4.25 -1.86
N VAL A 106 2.79 -3.31 -2.77
CA VAL A 106 1.73 -2.89 -3.67
C VAL A 106 2.26 -2.82 -5.08
N VAL A 107 1.48 -3.28 -6.04
CA VAL A 107 1.77 -3.10 -7.46
C VAL A 107 0.76 -2.13 -8.04
N TYR A 108 1.22 -1.23 -8.89
CA TYR A 108 0.35 -0.29 -9.59
C TYR A 108 0.31 -0.66 -11.06
N TYR A 109 -0.88 -0.99 -11.55
CA TYR A 109 -1.11 -1.29 -12.96
C TYR A 109 -1.59 -0.01 -13.65
N LYS A 110 -0.68 0.61 -14.38
CA LYS A 110 -0.98 1.92 -14.96
C LYS A 110 -2.05 1.89 -16.04
N GLU A 111 -2.18 0.78 -16.74
CA GLU A 111 -3.17 0.68 -17.80
C GLU A 111 -4.60 0.74 -17.29
N THR A 112 -4.81 0.27 -16.09
CA THR A 112 -6.14 0.25 -15.48
C THR A 112 -6.23 1.19 -14.28
N ASP A 113 -5.17 1.94 -14.00
CA ASP A 113 -5.09 2.85 -12.86
C ASP A 113 -5.51 2.12 -11.58
N THR A 114 -4.87 0.99 -11.33
CA THR A 114 -5.26 0.09 -10.25
C THR A 114 -4.09 -0.20 -9.32
N TYR A 115 -4.31 -0.04 -8.02
CA TYR A 115 -3.36 -0.44 -7.00
C TYR A 115 -3.80 -1.78 -6.43
N ASN A 116 -2.91 -2.76 -6.40
CA ASN A 116 -3.19 -4.08 -5.83
C ASN A 116 -2.25 -4.36 -4.67
N VAL A 117 -2.80 -4.77 -3.54
CA VAL A 117 -1.97 -5.18 -2.41
C VAL A 117 -1.49 -6.60 -2.66
N CYS A 118 -0.17 -6.78 -2.62
CA CYS A 118 0.45 -8.09 -2.76
C CYS A 118 0.64 -8.73 -1.39
N ARG A 119 0.96 -7.93 -0.39
CA ARG A 119 1.30 -8.45 0.92
C ARG A 119 1.13 -7.40 2.00
N TYR A 120 0.64 -7.82 3.15
CA TYR A 120 0.62 -7.01 4.37
C TYR A 120 1.79 -7.47 5.24
N LEU A 121 2.58 -6.55 5.75
CA LEU A 121 3.75 -6.88 6.54
C LEU A 121 3.72 -6.13 7.85
N ALA A 122 3.56 -6.86 8.94
CA ALA A 122 3.63 -6.30 10.28
C ALA A 122 5.08 -6.00 10.66
N ALA A 123 5.27 -5.20 11.70
CA ALA A 123 6.61 -4.88 12.17
C ALA A 123 7.30 -6.11 12.74
N ALA A 124 8.63 -6.09 12.70
CA ALA A 124 9.41 -7.11 13.38
C ALA A 124 9.14 -7.00 14.88
N GLN A 125 9.01 -8.15 15.53
CA GLN A 125 8.71 -8.20 16.94
C GLN A 125 9.99 -8.26 17.77
N ALA A 126 9.86 -8.15 19.07
CA ALA A 126 11.00 -8.15 19.98
C ALA A 126 11.85 -9.41 19.88
N ASP A 127 11.26 -10.52 19.49
CA ASP A 127 11.98 -11.79 19.33
C ASP A 127 12.70 -11.91 17.98
N GLY A 128 12.61 -10.88 17.13
CA GLY A 128 13.30 -10.87 15.84
C GLY A 128 12.49 -11.44 14.69
N TYR A 129 11.32 -12.03 14.96
CA TYR A 129 10.47 -12.54 13.90
C TYR A 129 9.44 -11.49 13.51
N LYS A 130 8.94 -11.58 12.29
CA LYS A 130 7.93 -10.61 11.88
C LYS A 130 6.62 -10.90 12.58
N GLY A 131 5.86 -9.85 12.82
CA GLY A 131 4.57 -9.98 13.46
C GLY A 131 3.50 -10.47 12.52
N ALA A 132 2.27 -10.49 13.01
CA ALA A 132 1.13 -10.99 12.27
C ALA A 132 0.15 -9.87 11.96
N CYS A 133 -0.64 -10.07 10.93
CA CYS A 133 -1.79 -9.23 10.59
C CYS A 133 -3.05 -10.09 10.64
N LYS A 134 -4.16 -9.50 11.08
CA LYS A 134 -5.42 -10.23 11.16
C LYS A 134 -6.63 -9.33 10.93
#